data_4ef2b2f26992ff61498cdb89e00ab6ca
#
_entry.id   4ef2b2f26992ff61498cdb89e00ab6ca
#
_cell.length_a   1.000
_cell.length_b   1.000
_cell.length_c   1.000
_cell.angle_alpha   90.00
_cell.angle_beta   90.00
_cell.angle_gamma   90.00
#
_symmetry.space_group_name_H-M   'P 1'
#
loop_
_entity.id
_entity.type
_entity.pdbx_description
1 polymer ?
#
loop_
_entity_poly.entity_id
_entity_poly.type
_entity_poly.pdbx_seq_one_letter_code
_entity_poly.pdbx_strand_id
1 'polypeptide(L)'
;WYADEGEDVYIISDSLRLHGKRFKNSGSDYALVCHGYTSKAKHMAGFVKKFYDRGFNVLAVDARAHGDSEGAKIGMGWPERRDIAGWIKLILSWDPDARIILHGVSMGAATVLMASGETLPENVKAVIADCGYTSEWDEFIWEAETLHIPWFPVLNAASLLSKLRDGYDFKQASALDQVKKSRIPTLFIHGTEDELVPYKMLGELYLAAACEKEKLTVEGAGHALSSSVDPELYWSTVERFIEKYIGS
;
A
#
# COMPACT_ATOMS: atom_id res chain seq x y z
N TRP A 1 15.13 12.86 13.01
CA TRP A 1 13.76 13.36 12.93
C TRP A 1 12.72 12.25 13.10
N TYR A 2 12.74 11.19 12.30
CA TYR A 2 11.76 10.10 12.37
C TYR A 2 11.69 9.44 13.76
N ALA A 3 12.82 9.27 14.43
CA ALA A 3 12.89 8.68 15.76
C ALA A 3 12.39 9.63 16.86
N ASP A 4 12.67 10.91 16.69
CA ASP A 4 12.50 11.93 17.77
C ASP A 4 11.10 12.55 17.75
N GLU A 5 10.52 12.74 16.55
CA GLU A 5 9.21 13.41 16.38
C GLU A 5 8.03 12.45 16.34
N GLY A 6 8.25 11.17 16.03
CA GLY A 6 7.19 10.18 15.89
C GLY A 6 6.79 9.56 17.22
N GLU A 7 5.49 9.43 17.45
CA GLU A 7 4.86 8.73 18.58
C GLU A 7 4.51 7.30 18.19
N ASP A 8 4.94 6.31 18.99
CA ASP A 8 4.59 4.91 18.75
C ASP A 8 3.13 4.67 19.13
N VAL A 9 2.38 4.07 18.21
CA VAL A 9 0.96 3.74 18.38
C VAL A 9 0.70 2.29 17.99
N TYR A 10 -0.36 1.72 18.51
CA TYR A 10 -0.67 0.31 18.33
C TYR A 10 -2.15 0.09 18.07
N ILE A 11 -2.45 -0.93 17.26
CA ILE A 11 -3.80 -1.50 17.16
C ILE A 11 -3.75 -3.00 17.44
N ILE A 12 -4.91 -3.59 17.73
CA ILE A 12 -5.09 -5.03 17.72
C ILE A 12 -5.91 -5.40 16.50
N SER A 13 -5.36 -6.24 15.64
CA SER A 13 -6.02 -6.78 14.45
C SER A 13 -5.76 -8.29 14.36
N ASP A 14 -6.81 -9.09 14.18
CA ASP A 14 -6.75 -10.56 14.18
C ASP A 14 -5.94 -11.14 15.37
N SER A 15 -6.10 -10.55 16.57
CA SER A 15 -5.34 -10.86 17.80
C SER A 15 -3.84 -10.54 17.76
N LEU A 16 -3.34 -9.87 16.74
CA LEU A 16 -1.97 -9.38 16.65
C LEU A 16 -1.91 -7.92 17.11
N ARG A 17 -0.89 -7.58 17.88
CA ARG A 17 -0.55 -6.19 18.20
C ARG A 17 0.31 -5.65 17.07
N LEU A 18 -0.24 -4.70 16.33
CA LEU A 18 0.44 -4.06 15.22
C LEU A 18 0.93 -2.67 15.63
N HIS A 19 2.13 -2.34 15.18
CA HIS A 19 2.83 -1.10 15.47
C HIS A 19 2.69 -0.11 14.31
N GLY A 20 2.60 1.16 14.65
CA GLY A 20 2.72 2.29 13.73
C GLY A 20 3.37 3.49 14.42
N LYS A 21 3.85 4.41 13.62
CA LYS A 21 4.45 5.65 14.11
C LYS A 21 3.68 6.85 13.60
N ARG A 22 3.14 7.63 14.53
CA ARG A 22 2.33 8.81 14.27
C ARG A 22 3.16 10.08 14.32
N PHE A 23 3.03 10.93 13.31
CA PHE A 23 3.63 12.26 13.23
C PHE A 23 2.50 13.29 13.20
N LYS A 24 2.37 14.07 14.26
CA LYS A 24 1.30 15.05 14.42
C LYS A 24 1.61 16.34 13.70
N ASN A 25 0.63 16.87 12.99
CA ASN A 25 0.65 18.19 12.38
C ASN A 25 -0.65 18.93 12.70
N SER A 26 -0.80 20.16 12.24
CA SER A 26 -2.05 20.91 12.36
C SER A 26 -3.02 20.51 11.25
N GLY A 27 -4.32 20.50 11.56
CA GLY A 27 -5.37 20.20 10.58
C GLY A 27 -5.78 18.73 10.55
N SER A 28 -6.72 18.44 9.64
CA SER A 28 -7.42 17.14 9.56
C SER A 28 -7.03 16.31 8.34
N ASP A 29 -5.92 16.63 7.69
CA ASP A 29 -5.37 15.83 6.59
C ASP A 29 -4.42 14.78 7.12
N TYR A 30 -4.64 13.53 6.73
CA TYR A 30 -3.86 12.39 7.16
C TYR A 30 -3.31 11.59 5.98
N ALA A 31 -2.06 11.16 6.07
CA ALA A 31 -1.46 10.16 5.19
C ALA A 31 -1.17 8.88 5.97
N LEU A 32 -1.80 7.78 5.59
CA LEU A 32 -1.48 6.43 6.07
C LEU A 32 -0.48 5.80 5.09
N VAL A 33 0.75 5.54 5.56
CA VAL A 33 1.89 5.14 4.73
C VAL A 33 2.26 3.68 5.00
N CYS A 34 2.25 2.85 3.94
CA CYS A 34 2.47 1.41 3.98
C CYS A 34 3.74 1.03 3.21
N HIS A 35 4.63 0.28 3.87
CA HIS A 35 5.90 -0.17 3.31
C HIS A 35 5.78 -1.44 2.45
N GLY A 36 6.84 -1.76 1.69
CA GLY A 36 6.98 -2.96 0.89
C GLY A 36 7.41 -4.21 1.67
N TYR A 37 7.48 -5.35 0.96
CA TYR A 37 7.91 -6.65 1.49
C TYR A 37 9.30 -6.56 2.14
N THR A 38 9.50 -7.25 3.27
CA THR A 38 10.73 -7.25 4.08
C THR A 38 11.23 -5.87 4.54
N SER A 39 10.41 -4.84 4.39
CA SER A 39 10.69 -3.47 4.82
C SER A 39 10.05 -3.19 6.19
N LYS A 40 9.96 -1.92 6.59
CA LYS A 40 9.27 -1.45 7.79
C LYS A 40 8.94 0.03 7.69
N ALA A 41 8.07 0.52 8.57
CA ALA A 41 7.63 1.91 8.61
C ALA A 41 8.78 2.93 8.57
N LYS A 42 9.87 2.66 9.29
CA LYS A 42 11.07 3.53 9.32
C LYS A 42 11.69 3.73 7.92
N HIS A 43 11.63 2.73 7.05
CA HIS A 43 12.19 2.86 5.70
C HIS A 43 11.36 3.80 4.80
N MET A 44 10.13 4.09 5.21
CA MET A 44 9.26 5.07 4.55
C MET A 44 9.49 6.52 5.03
N ALA A 45 10.53 6.77 5.83
CA ALA A 45 10.79 8.09 6.45
C ALA A 45 10.85 9.24 5.43
N GLY A 46 11.35 8.99 4.21
CA GLY A 46 11.35 9.98 3.13
C GLY A 46 9.94 10.39 2.71
N PHE A 47 9.04 9.43 2.51
CA PHE A 47 7.63 9.68 2.20
C PHE A 47 6.91 10.35 3.37
N VAL A 48 7.12 9.85 4.59
CA VAL A 48 6.58 10.44 5.83
C VAL A 48 6.95 11.92 5.92
N LYS A 49 8.23 12.25 5.72
CA LYS A 49 8.73 13.63 5.79
C LYS A 49 8.09 14.52 4.73
N LYS A 50 7.94 14.00 3.51
CA LYS A 50 7.31 14.73 2.40
C LYS A 50 5.83 15.05 2.68
N PHE A 51 5.05 14.11 3.20
CA PHE A 51 3.67 14.38 3.60
C PHE A 51 3.61 15.33 4.80
N TYR A 52 4.47 15.12 5.81
CA TYR A 52 4.52 15.97 6.99
C TYR A 52 4.84 17.43 6.65
N ASP A 53 5.83 17.69 5.78
CA ASP A 53 6.20 19.02 5.34
C ASP A 53 5.09 19.74 4.54
N ARG A 54 4.12 18.99 4.04
CA ARG A 54 2.90 19.49 3.37
C ARG A 54 1.73 19.71 4.33
N GLY A 55 1.94 19.55 5.61
CA GLY A 55 0.92 19.80 6.63
C GLY A 55 0.08 18.58 7.01
N PHE A 56 0.37 17.40 6.46
CA PHE A 56 -0.36 16.18 6.83
C PHE A 56 0.05 15.67 8.21
N ASN A 57 -0.91 15.19 8.98
CA ASN A 57 -0.63 14.19 9.99
C ASN A 57 -0.26 12.89 9.28
N VAL A 58 0.78 12.20 9.73
CA VAL A 58 1.22 10.97 9.06
C VAL A 58 1.19 9.80 10.03
N LEU A 59 0.67 8.67 9.56
CA LEU A 59 0.74 7.39 10.25
C LEU A 59 1.48 6.40 9.35
N ALA A 60 2.73 6.08 9.69
CA ALA A 60 3.51 5.06 9.03
C ALA A 60 3.37 3.75 9.81
N VAL A 61 2.93 2.68 9.15
CA VAL A 61 2.58 1.43 9.82
C VAL A 61 3.54 0.30 9.46
N ASP A 62 3.90 -0.51 10.44
CA ASP A 62 4.53 -1.80 10.22
C ASP A 62 3.45 -2.84 9.90
N ALA A 63 3.53 -3.44 8.73
CA ALA A 63 2.65 -4.55 8.36
C ALA A 63 2.86 -5.73 9.31
N ARG A 64 1.89 -6.63 9.44
CA ARG A 64 2.05 -7.84 10.24
C ARG A 64 3.32 -8.61 9.84
N ALA A 65 4.00 -9.22 10.80
CA ALA A 65 5.28 -9.89 10.65
C ALA A 65 6.46 -9.00 10.19
N HIS A 66 6.32 -7.66 10.28
CA HIS A 66 7.39 -6.70 9.96
C HIS A 66 7.61 -5.70 11.09
N GLY A 67 8.82 -5.13 11.13
CA GLY A 67 9.18 -4.09 12.10
C GLY A 67 8.90 -4.52 13.53
N ASP A 68 8.12 -3.69 14.26
CA ASP A 68 7.72 -3.92 15.65
C ASP A 68 6.28 -4.50 15.76
N SER A 69 5.66 -4.88 14.63
CA SER A 69 4.38 -5.57 14.59
C SER A 69 4.52 -7.06 14.83
N GLU A 70 3.57 -7.62 15.58
CA GLU A 70 3.47 -9.06 15.75
C GLU A 70 3.06 -9.76 14.46
N GLY A 71 3.27 -11.08 14.42
CA GLY A 71 2.91 -11.95 13.32
C GLY A 71 4.04 -12.92 12.97
N ALA A 72 3.67 -14.05 12.42
CA ALA A 72 4.61 -15.08 11.97
C ALA A 72 4.58 -15.32 10.46
N LYS A 73 3.70 -14.57 9.75
CA LYS A 73 3.45 -14.74 8.32
C LYS A 73 3.19 -13.39 7.67
N ILE A 74 3.72 -13.25 6.47
CA ILE A 74 3.47 -12.13 5.58
C ILE A 74 2.36 -12.56 4.62
N GLY A 75 1.30 -11.78 4.53
CA GLY A 75 0.10 -12.14 3.77
C GLY A 75 -0.01 -11.47 2.42
N MET A 76 1.10 -10.87 1.94
CA MET A 76 1.18 -10.22 0.62
C MET A 76 0.01 -9.24 0.34
N GLY A 77 -0.41 -8.52 1.38
CA GLY A 77 -1.48 -7.52 1.30
C GLY A 77 -2.88 -8.03 1.63
N TRP A 78 -3.14 -9.35 1.56
CA TRP A 78 -4.51 -9.85 1.71
C TRP A 78 -5.05 -9.77 3.14
N PRO A 79 -4.42 -10.35 4.17
CA PRO A 79 -4.82 -10.09 5.55
C PRO A 79 -4.54 -8.63 5.96
N GLU A 80 -3.44 -8.03 5.48
CA GLU A 80 -3.03 -6.66 5.78
C GLU A 80 -4.08 -5.62 5.35
N ARG A 81 -4.89 -5.89 4.31
CA ARG A 81 -5.98 -4.97 3.91
C ARG A 81 -7.00 -4.72 5.03
N ARG A 82 -7.19 -5.69 5.94
CA ARG A 82 -8.06 -5.51 7.11
C ARG A 82 -7.39 -4.67 8.19
N ASP A 83 -6.07 -4.74 8.29
CA ASP A 83 -5.31 -3.91 9.21
C ASP A 83 -5.42 -2.43 8.83
N ILE A 84 -5.48 -2.13 7.52
CA ILE A 84 -5.73 -0.76 7.02
C ILE A 84 -7.04 -0.21 7.59
N ALA A 85 -8.11 -1.00 7.60
CA ALA A 85 -9.38 -0.57 8.20
C ALA A 85 -9.24 -0.31 9.72
N GLY A 86 -8.43 -1.09 10.42
CA GLY A 86 -8.08 -0.87 11.83
C GLY A 86 -7.33 0.44 12.06
N TRP A 87 -6.35 0.74 11.23
CA TRP A 87 -5.59 1.98 11.28
C TRP A 87 -6.43 3.21 10.94
N ILE A 88 -7.30 3.12 9.94
CA ILE A 88 -8.28 4.17 9.62
C ILE A 88 -9.17 4.45 10.83
N LYS A 89 -9.67 3.39 11.49
CA LYS A 89 -10.49 3.54 12.69
C LYS A 89 -9.73 4.24 13.83
N LEU A 90 -8.45 3.95 13.99
CA LEU A 90 -7.60 4.63 14.97
C LEU A 90 -7.45 6.12 14.61
N ILE A 91 -7.20 6.48 13.37
CA ILE A 91 -7.15 7.88 12.91
C ILE A 91 -8.45 8.59 13.23
N LEU A 92 -9.60 7.99 12.91
CA LEU A 92 -10.91 8.57 13.15
C LEU A 92 -11.27 8.68 14.63
N SER A 93 -10.62 7.90 15.50
CA SER A 93 -10.75 8.06 16.95
C SER A 93 -10.01 9.29 17.48
N TRP A 94 -8.99 9.76 16.78
CA TRP A 94 -8.27 10.98 17.10
C TRP A 94 -8.91 12.22 16.47
N ASP A 95 -9.45 12.04 15.25
CA ASP A 95 -10.05 13.11 14.45
C ASP A 95 -11.18 12.54 13.59
N PRO A 96 -12.44 12.68 14.00
CA PRO A 96 -13.60 12.20 13.24
C PRO A 96 -13.75 12.86 11.85
N ASP A 97 -13.20 14.07 11.68
CA ASP A 97 -13.25 14.85 10.43
C ASP A 97 -12.03 14.61 9.55
N ALA A 98 -11.16 13.66 9.91
CA ALA A 98 -9.95 13.33 9.15
C ALA A 98 -10.24 13.07 7.67
N ARG A 99 -9.44 13.66 6.77
CA ARG A 99 -9.39 13.36 5.35
C ARG A 99 -8.14 12.51 5.09
N ILE A 100 -8.34 11.26 4.70
CA ILE A 100 -7.26 10.26 4.73
C ILE A 100 -6.83 9.89 3.31
N ILE A 101 -5.53 9.98 3.05
CA ILE A 101 -4.86 9.41 1.89
C ILE A 101 -4.21 8.09 2.29
N LEU A 102 -4.43 7.03 1.52
CA LEU A 102 -3.69 5.79 1.64
C LEU A 102 -2.52 5.81 0.66
N HIS A 103 -1.31 5.68 1.14
CA HIS A 103 -0.10 5.61 0.31
C HIS A 103 0.63 4.30 0.56
N GLY A 104 0.96 3.57 -0.48
CA GLY A 104 1.71 2.33 -0.38
C GLY A 104 2.75 2.17 -1.47
N VAL A 105 3.83 1.44 -1.15
CA VAL A 105 4.90 1.08 -2.08
C VAL A 105 5.01 -0.44 -2.14
N SER A 106 5.08 -1.04 -3.32
CA SER A 106 5.26 -2.48 -3.55
C SER A 106 4.15 -3.30 -2.86
N MET A 107 4.47 -4.22 -1.94
CA MET A 107 3.47 -4.92 -1.12
C MET A 107 2.52 -3.94 -0.41
N GLY A 108 3.02 -2.79 0.04
CA GLY A 108 2.18 -1.74 0.63
C GLY A 108 1.19 -1.15 -0.37
N ALA A 109 1.61 -0.99 -1.65
CA ALA A 109 0.72 -0.55 -2.72
C ALA A 109 -0.37 -1.60 -3.00
N ALA A 110 -0.01 -2.88 -3.12
CA ALA A 110 -0.97 -3.96 -3.25
C ALA A 110 -1.94 -4.00 -2.06
N THR A 111 -1.43 -3.77 -0.83
CA THR A 111 -2.24 -3.71 0.40
C THR A 111 -3.30 -2.61 0.33
N VAL A 112 -2.92 -1.37 -0.01
CA VAL A 112 -3.89 -0.26 -0.08
C VAL A 112 -4.86 -0.42 -1.24
N LEU A 113 -4.44 -1.01 -2.37
CA LEU A 113 -5.33 -1.37 -3.48
C LEU A 113 -6.33 -2.45 -3.07
N MET A 114 -5.88 -3.49 -2.36
CA MET A 114 -6.77 -4.53 -1.84
C MET A 114 -7.74 -3.97 -0.79
N ALA A 115 -7.28 -3.06 0.08
CA ALA A 115 -8.13 -2.39 1.06
C ALA A 115 -9.19 -1.50 0.41
N SER A 116 -8.86 -0.84 -0.71
CA SER A 116 -9.78 0.07 -1.41
C SER A 116 -11.04 -0.60 -1.95
N GLY A 117 -11.00 -1.92 -2.15
CA GLY A 117 -12.17 -2.72 -2.55
C GLY A 117 -13.06 -3.18 -1.41
N GLU A 118 -12.67 -2.92 -0.15
CA GLU A 118 -13.47 -3.15 1.05
C GLU A 118 -14.38 -1.93 1.32
N THR A 119 -15.34 -2.10 2.24
CA THR A 119 -16.17 -0.98 2.69
C THR A 119 -15.36 -0.10 3.64
N LEU A 120 -14.80 0.98 3.13
CA LEU A 120 -14.07 1.98 3.91
C LEU A 120 -14.93 3.22 4.17
N PRO A 121 -14.65 3.99 5.25
CA PRO A 121 -15.33 5.26 5.53
C PRO A 121 -15.10 6.29 4.43
N GLU A 122 -16.06 7.21 4.23
CA GLU A 122 -15.97 8.32 3.27
C GLU A 122 -14.81 9.29 3.57
N ASN A 123 -14.24 9.19 4.75
CA ASN A 123 -13.02 9.90 5.15
C ASN A 123 -11.79 9.52 4.30
N VAL A 124 -11.78 8.33 3.69
CA VAL A 124 -10.71 7.91 2.76
C VAL A 124 -10.97 8.57 1.41
N LYS A 125 -10.14 9.55 1.07
CA LYS A 125 -10.34 10.42 -0.09
C LYS A 125 -9.59 9.96 -1.34
N ALA A 126 -8.43 9.34 -1.16
CA ALA A 126 -7.64 8.86 -2.29
C ALA A 126 -6.68 7.74 -1.91
N VAL A 127 -6.26 6.99 -2.91
CA VAL A 127 -5.23 5.94 -2.84
C VAL A 127 -4.08 6.32 -3.78
N ILE A 128 -2.85 6.17 -3.31
CA ILE A 128 -1.63 6.31 -4.10
C ILE A 128 -0.87 4.98 -3.99
N ALA A 129 -0.75 4.28 -5.10
CA ALA A 129 -0.14 2.96 -5.18
C ALA A 129 1.07 2.99 -6.11
N ASP A 130 2.27 2.89 -5.54
CA ASP A 130 3.54 2.88 -6.26
C ASP A 130 4.06 1.44 -6.38
N CYS A 131 4.27 0.97 -7.62
CA CYS A 131 4.76 -0.36 -8.00
C CYS A 131 4.00 -1.54 -7.36
N GLY A 132 2.66 -1.45 -7.29
CA GLY A 132 1.82 -2.54 -6.79
C GLY A 132 1.58 -3.63 -7.82
N TYR A 133 1.39 -4.87 -7.36
CA TYR A 133 1.11 -6.05 -8.20
C TYR A 133 -0.38 -6.37 -8.30
N THR A 134 -0.74 -7.17 -9.32
CA THR A 134 -2.12 -7.58 -9.62
C THR A 134 -2.70 -8.56 -8.61
N SER A 135 -1.90 -9.55 -8.21
CA SER A 135 -2.26 -10.55 -7.18
C SER A 135 -0.99 -11.20 -6.61
N GLU A 136 -1.13 -11.80 -5.42
CA GLU A 136 -0.09 -12.65 -4.84
C GLU A 136 0.29 -13.81 -5.79
N TRP A 137 -0.71 -14.37 -6.49
CA TRP A 137 -0.51 -15.45 -7.45
C TRP A 137 0.36 -15.01 -8.63
N ASP A 138 0.06 -13.88 -9.24
CA ASP A 138 0.76 -13.38 -10.42
C ASP A 138 2.20 -12.96 -10.06
N GLU A 139 2.38 -12.37 -8.87
CA GLU A 139 3.68 -11.98 -8.34
C GLU A 139 4.58 -13.21 -8.15
N PHE A 140 4.07 -14.25 -7.51
CA PHE A 140 4.84 -15.48 -7.31
C PHE A 140 5.14 -16.24 -8.60
N ILE A 141 4.25 -16.20 -9.60
CA ILE A 141 4.57 -16.74 -10.94
C ILE A 141 5.72 -15.96 -11.56
N TRP A 142 5.63 -14.63 -11.55
CA TRP A 142 6.66 -13.77 -12.12
C TRP A 142 8.02 -13.99 -11.46
N GLU A 143 8.08 -14.04 -10.15
CA GLU A 143 9.30 -14.33 -9.42
C GLU A 143 9.87 -15.71 -9.76
N ALA A 144 9.03 -16.73 -9.80
CA ALA A 144 9.46 -18.07 -10.16
C ALA A 144 10.01 -18.15 -11.59
N GLU A 145 9.35 -17.48 -12.54
CA GLU A 145 9.81 -17.43 -13.94
C GLU A 145 11.14 -16.67 -14.06
N THR A 146 11.30 -15.56 -13.36
CA THR A 146 12.54 -14.77 -13.32
C THR A 146 13.71 -15.57 -12.75
N LEU A 147 13.44 -16.39 -11.72
CA LEU A 147 14.43 -17.27 -11.12
C LEU A 147 14.62 -18.60 -11.88
N HIS A 148 13.90 -18.82 -12.99
CA HIS A 148 13.89 -20.05 -13.78
C HIS A 148 13.47 -21.29 -12.93
N ILE A 149 12.59 -21.09 -11.94
CA ILE A 149 12.04 -22.14 -11.10
C ILE A 149 10.67 -22.56 -11.65
N PRO A 150 10.44 -23.88 -11.91
CA PRO A 150 9.12 -24.34 -12.32
C PRO A 150 8.08 -24.07 -11.22
N TRP A 151 7.13 -23.16 -11.48
CA TRP A 151 6.10 -22.84 -10.50
C TRP A 151 5.05 -23.94 -10.33
N PHE A 152 4.78 -24.72 -11.39
CA PHE A 152 3.85 -25.85 -11.33
C PHE A 152 4.62 -27.17 -11.00
N PRO A 153 4.12 -28.03 -10.08
CA PRO A 153 2.88 -27.91 -9.28
C PRO A 153 3.10 -27.21 -7.92
N VAL A 154 4.30 -26.73 -7.62
CA VAL A 154 4.71 -26.25 -6.28
C VAL A 154 3.84 -25.11 -5.82
N LEU A 155 3.63 -24.08 -6.66
CA LEU A 155 2.84 -22.91 -6.30
C LEU A 155 1.36 -23.28 -6.07
N ASN A 156 0.82 -24.25 -6.84
CA ASN A 156 -0.53 -24.76 -6.62
C ASN A 156 -0.67 -25.44 -5.25
N ALA A 157 0.32 -26.26 -4.87
CA ALA A 157 0.33 -26.92 -3.56
C ALA A 157 0.48 -25.90 -2.41
N ALA A 158 1.35 -24.90 -2.56
CA ALA A 158 1.51 -23.81 -1.61
C ALA A 158 0.23 -22.99 -1.44
N SER A 159 -0.43 -22.63 -2.53
CA SER A 159 -1.70 -21.89 -2.53
C SER A 159 -2.82 -22.69 -1.85
N LEU A 160 -2.89 -24.01 -2.10
CA LEU A 160 -3.84 -24.88 -1.42
C LEU A 160 -3.54 -24.98 0.09
N LEU A 161 -2.27 -25.06 0.46
CA LEU A 161 -1.86 -25.09 1.87
C LEU A 161 -2.21 -23.77 2.57
N SER A 162 -2.01 -22.62 1.92
CA SER A 162 -2.45 -21.32 2.41
C SER A 162 -3.96 -21.32 2.67
N LYS A 163 -4.75 -21.83 1.71
CA LYS A 163 -6.20 -21.92 1.87
C LYS A 163 -6.61 -22.75 3.09
N LEU A 164 -5.94 -23.86 3.34
CA LEU A 164 -6.25 -24.75 4.48
C LEU A 164 -5.80 -24.16 5.82
N ARG A 165 -4.70 -23.41 5.86
CA ARG A 165 -4.11 -22.87 7.09
C ARG A 165 -4.56 -21.47 7.42
N ASP A 166 -4.71 -20.63 6.39
CA ASP A 166 -4.84 -19.19 6.53
C ASP A 166 -6.22 -18.71 6.04
N GLY A 167 -7.02 -19.61 5.43
CA GLY A 167 -8.40 -19.37 5.01
C GLY A 167 -8.53 -18.67 3.65
N TYR A 168 -7.43 -18.44 2.93
CA TYR A 168 -7.43 -17.87 1.57
C TYR A 168 -6.35 -18.52 0.71
N ASP A 169 -6.58 -18.56 -0.59
CA ASP A 169 -5.58 -18.96 -1.57
C ASP A 169 -4.95 -17.72 -2.25
N PHE A 170 -3.78 -17.93 -2.89
CA PHE A 170 -3.02 -16.83 -3.51
C PHE A 170 -3.78 -16.10 -4.63
N LYS A 171 -4.76 -16.75 -5.26
CA LYS A 171 -5.61 -16.11 -6.29
C LYS A 171 -6.66 -15.19 -5.67
N GLN A 172 -7.11 -15.48 -4.45
CA GLN A 172 -8.02 -14.61 -3.71
C GLN A 172 -7.33 -13.32 -3.25
N ALA A 173 -6.01 -13.38 -3.01
CA ALA A 173 -5.20 -12.22 -2.67
C ALA A 173 -4.93 -11.36 -3.93
N SER A 174 -5.98 -10.71 -4.44
CA SER A 174 -6.00 -10.02 -5.73
C SER A 174 -6.34 -8.53 -5.58
N ALA A 175 -5.34 -7.68 -5.82
CA ALA A 175 -5.56 -6.24 -5.97
C ALA A 175 -6.40 -5.94 -7.22
N LEU A 176 -6.21 -6.73 -8.30
CA LEU A 176 -6.97 -6.60 -9.55
C LEU A 176 -8.48 -6.77 -9.34
N ASP A 177 -8.88 -7.72 -8.50
CA ASP A 177 -10.30 -7.94 -8.21
C ASP A 177 -10.87 -6.91 -7.22
N GLN A 178 -10.04 -6.36 -6.37
CA GLN A 178 -10.46 -5.34 -5.43
C GLN A 178 -10.61 -3.96 -6.08
N VAL A 179 -9.71 -3.56 -6.99
CA VAL A 179 -9.85 -2.27 -7.68
C VAL A 179 -11.09 -2.19 -8.57
N LYS A 180 -11.62 -3.32 -9.04
CA LYS A 180 -12.92 -3.40 -9.74
C LYS A 180 -14.11 -2.97 -8.86
N LYS A 181 -13.98 -3.12 -7.55
CA LYS A 181 -15.01 -2.78 -6.55
C LYS A 181 -14.81 -1.38 -5.99
N SER A 182 -13.57 -0.90 -5.96
CA SER A 182 -13.21 0.40 -5.40
C SER A 182 -13.94 1.54 -6.09
N ARG A 183 -14.35 2.54 -5.28
CA ARG A 183 -14.86 3.83 -5.74
C ARG A 183 -13.95 4.98 -5.35
N ILE A 184 -12.87 4.68 -4.62
CA ILE A 184 -11.93 5.67 -4.10
C ILE A 184 -10.98 6.08 -5.22
N PRO A 185 -10.85 7.38 -5.52
CA PRO A 185 -9.91 7.88 -6.51
C PRO A 185 -8.50 7.32 -6.30
N THR A 186 -7.87 6.81 -7.36
CA THR A 186 -6.60 6.10 -7.25
C THR A 186 -5.57 6.60 -8.25
N LEU A 187 -4.39 6.97 -7.75
CA LEU A 187 -3.19 7.22 -8.54
C LEU A 187 -2.31 5.96 -8.55
N PHE A 188 -2.12 5.41 -9.73
CA PHE A 188 -1.22 4.28 -9.97
C PHE A 188 0.13 4.80 -10.48
N ILE A 189 1.23 4.43 -9.82
CA ILE A 189 2.59 4.85 -10.18
C ILE A 189 3.43 3.60 -10.45
N HIS A 190 4.32 3.64 -11.46
CA HIS A 190 5.25 2.55 -11.71
C HIS A 190 6.45 3.01 -12.53
N GLY A 191 7.60 2.41 -12.27
CA GLY A 191 8.80 2.58 -13.08
C GLY A 191 8.84 1.61 -14.27
N THR A 192 9.35 2.05 -15.40
CA THR A 192 9.39 1.22 -16.63
C THR A 192 10.40 0.09 -16.59
N GLU A 193 11.43 0.20 -15.73
CA GLU A 193 12.50 -0.81 -15.57
C GLU A 193 12.34 -1.61 -14.27
N ASP A 194 11.11 -1.75 -13.78
CA ASP A 194 10.83 -2.58 -12.63
C ASP A 194 10.90 -4.07 -13.00
N GLU A 195 11.96 -4.73 -12.54
CA GLU A 195 12.21 -6.16 -12.79
C GLU A 195 11.59 -7.05 -11.72
N LEU A 196 11.21 -6.49 -10.55
CA LEU A 196 10.62 -7.25 -9.46
C LEU A 196 9.10 -7.37 -9.65
N VAL A 197 8.40 -6.24 -9.77
CA VAL A 197 6.97 -6.19 -10.12
C VAL A 197 6.87 -5.67 -11.55
N PRO A 198 6.49 -6.51 -12.52
CA PRO A 198 6.57 -6.10 -13.92
C PRO A 198 5.66 -4.93 -14.26
N TYR A 199 6.20 -3.94 -14.95
CA TYR A 199 5.51 -2.71 -15.36
C TYR A 199 4.14 -2.94 -16.03
N LYS A 200 3.93 -4.07 -16.73
CA LYS A 200 2.64 -4.43 -17.33
C LYS A 200 1.49 -4.44 -16.31
N MET A 201 1.78 -4.78 -15.05
CA MET A 201 0.76 -4.85 -13.98
C MET A 201 0.15 -3.48 -13.68
N LEU A 202 0.87 -2.37 -13.87
CA LEU A 202 0.31 -1.02 -13.82
C LEU A 202 -0.86 -0.87 -14.81
N GLY A 203 -0.66 -1.30 -16.06
CA GLY A 203 -1.68 -1.21 -17.10
C GLY A 203 -2.92 -2.05 -16.79
N GLU A 204 -2.72 -3.27 -16.28
CA GLU A 204 -3.78 -4.19 -15.91
C GLU A 204 -4.63 -3.63 -14.75
N LEU A 205 -3.98 -3.15 -13.67
CA LEU A 205 -4.64 -2.52 -12.53
C LEU A 205 -5.40 -1.25 -12.95
N TYR A 206 -4.74 -0.39 -13.72
CA TYR A 206 -5.34 0.85 -14.20
C TYR A 206 -6.59 0.58 -15.05
N LEU A 207 -6.55 -0.36 -15.98
CA LEU A 207 -7.68 -0.69 -16.83
C LEU A 207 -8.85 -1.30 -16.02
N ALA A 208 -8.54 -2.14 -15.03
CA ALA A 208 -9.55 -2.82 -14.22
C ALA A 208 -10.24 -1.93 -13.20
N ALA A 209 -9.56 -0.88 -12.71
CA ALA A 209 -10.10 -0.01 -11.67
C ALA A 209 -11.39 0.69 -12.10
N ALA A 210 -12.42 0.63 -11.22
CA ALA A 210 -13.76 1.17 -11.49
C ALA A 210 -13.97 2.59 -10.93
N CYS A 211 -12.95 3.17 -10.27
CA CYS A 211 -12.96 4.51 -9.70
C CYS A 211 -12.40 5.56 -10.67
N GLU A 212 -12.48 6.84 -10.27
CA GLU A 212 -11.64 7.89 -10.88
C GLU A 212 -10.17 7.53 -10.69
N LYS A 213 -9.38 7.66 -11.75
CA LYS A 213 -8.01 7.16 -11.74
C LYS A 213 -7.07 7.97 -12.61
N GLU A 214 -5.85 8.09 -12.14
CA GLU A 214 -4.72 8.63 -12.89
C GLU A 214 -3.58 7.63 -12.85
N LYS A 215 -2.64 7.73 -13.78
CA LYS A 215 -1.41 6.93 -13.77
C LYS A 215 -0.20 7.82 -14.01
N LEU A 216 0.89 7.47 -13.34
CA LEU A 216 2.22 8.03 -13.55
C LEU A 216 3.16 6.90 -13.95
N THR A 217 3.79 7.04 -15.11
CA THR A 217 4.91 6.20 -15.54
C THR A 217 6.20 6.98 -15.34
N VAL A 218 7.16 6.39 -14.62
CA VAL A 218 8.48 6.99 -14.42
C VAL A 218 9.49 6.22 -15.27
N GLU A 219 9.96 6.85 -16.34
CA GLU A 219 10.86 6.23 -17.29
C GLU A 219 12.23 5.92 -16.64
N GLY A 220 12.77 4.72 -16.88
CA GLY A 220 14.04 4.28 -16.34
C GLY A 220 14.04 3.96 -14.84
N ALA A 221 12.91 4.07 -14.15
CA ALA A 221 12.85 3.72 -12.74
C ALA A 221 12.68 2.21 -12.55
N GLY A 222 13.53 1.65 -11.70
CA GLY A 222 13.40 0.28 -11.19
C GLY A 222 12.41 0.18 -10.04
N HIS A 223 12.35 -1.00 -9.40
CA HIS A 223 11.41 -1.28 -8.32
C HIS A 223 11.52 -0.30 -7.15
N ALA A 224 10.41 0.34 -6.79
CA ALA A 224 10.30 1.32 -5.70
C ALA A 224 11.22 2.55 -5.83
N LEU A 225 11.73 2.84 -7.03
CA LEU A 225 12.65 3.95 -7.30
C LEU A 225 11.99 5.13 -8.00
N SER A 226 10.69 5.09 -8.30
CA SER A 226 9.97 6.16 -9.02
C SER A 226 10.20 7.53 -8.38
N SER A 227 10.06 7.63 -7.05
CA SER A 227 10.24 8.88 -6.29
C SER A 227 11.69 9.38 -6.22
N SER A 228 12.66 8.52 -6.54
CA SER A 228 14.10 8.83 -6.50
C SER A 228 14.66 9.16 -7.88
N VAL A 229 14.15 8.52 -8.95
CA VAL A 229 14.59 8.73 -10.33
C VAL A 229 14.11 10.07 -10.85
N ASP A 230 12.85 10.40 -10.64
CA ASP A 230 12.30 11.72 -10.98
C ASP A 230 11.45 12.27 -9.82
N PRO A 231 12.11 12.84 -8.80
CA PRO A 231 11.40 13.38 -7.63
C PRO A 231 10.44 14.53 -7.96
N GLU A 232 10.77 15.36 -8.93
CA GLU A 232 9.94 16.51 -9.30
C GLU A 232 8.65 16.05 -9.97
N LEU A 233 8.74 15.19 -10.97
CA LEU A 233 7.58 14.60 -11.64
C LEU A 233 6.72 13.80 -10.67
N TYR A 234 7.35 12.99 -9.83
CA TYR A 234 6.65 12.16 -8.83
C TYR A 234 5.81 13.03 -7.90
N TRP A 235 6.46 13.96 -7.19
CA TRP A 235 5.79 14.74 -6.16
C TRP A 235 4.84 15.77 -6.72
N SER A 236 5.12 16.41 -7.86
CA SER A 236 4.17 17.31 -8.49
C SER A 236 2.89 16.57 -8.96
N THR A 237 3.02 15.33 -9.41
CA THR A 237 1.86 14.50 -9.78
C THR A 237 1.07 14.08 -8.55
N VAL A 238 1.75 13.62 -7.49
CA VAL A 238 1.11 13.25 -6.22
C VAL A 238 0.37 14.44 -5.61
N GLU A 239 0.98 15.62 -5.56
CA GLU A 239 0.41 16.85 -5.02
C GLU A 239 -0.84 17.26 -5.80
N ARG A 240 -0.74 17.37 -7.12
CA ARG A 240 -1.88 17.71 -7.98
C ARG A 240 -3.04 16.71 -7.79
N PHE A 241 -2.73 15.42 -7.68
CA PHE A 241 -3.74 14.39 -7.45
C PHE A 241 -4.41 14.56 -6.08
N ILE A 242 -3.64 14.78 -5.02
CA ILE A 242 -4.17 14.99 -3.66
C ILE A 242 -5.04 16.25 -3.61
N GLU A 243 -4.57 17.38 -4.16
CA GLU A 243 -5.31 18.63 -4.18
C GLU A 243 -6.69 18.49 -4.80
N LYS A 244 -6.84 17.66 -5.83
CA LYS A 244 -8.12 17.40 -6.47
C LYS A 244 -9.16 16.75 -5.53
N TYR A 245 -8.74 15.99 -4.53
CA TYR A 245 -9.64 15.19 -3.68
C TYR A 245 -9.64 15.59 -2.20
N ILE A 246 -8.61 16.27 -1.74
CA ILE A 246 -8.53 16.84 -0.39
C ILE A 246 -8.61 18.38 -0.43
N GLY A 247 -8.18 18.99 -1.53
CA GLY A 247 -8.10 20.43 -1.67
C GLY A 247 -9.49 21.08 -1.78
N SER A 248 -9.78 21.87 -0.84
CA SER A 248 -10.55 23.11 -0.70
C SER A 248 -11.33 23.19 0.57
#